data_ac72279dcf88f559a90f4273d0d37f87
#
_entry.id   ac72279dcf88f559a90f4273d0d37f87
#
_cell.length_a   1.000
_cell.length_b   1.000
_cell.length_c   1.000
_cell.angle_alpha   90.00
_cell.angle_beta   90.00
_cell.angle_gamma   90.00
#
_symmetry.space_group_name_H-M   'P 1'
#
loop_
_entity.id
_entity.type
_entity.pdbx_description
1 polymer ?
#
loop_
_entity_poly.entity_id
_entity_poly.type
_entity_poly.pdbx_seq_one_letter_code
_entity_poly.pdbx_strand_id
1 'polypeptide(L)'
;MEIGEKLREARVAAGQTQEKVAETIGVSRQTISNWENNRSYPDIISVLSLSDLYHVSLDMLLKEDQGMIAHLEESTNVVKSRRDMSRLILLATYLVIWAFSILSFWLGARQDAMGYSILVFYVILPMTTIILSVCIGKDDVWASSKWILLLFFGFMYMLASYATFSLANMISLSFEQIRWPQLENMIGGILCSAFGMMIGSLVRRVCEWKKGRENLAEAQKPSGGA
;
A
#
# COMPACT_ATOMS: atom_id res chain seq x y z
N MET A 1 -2.26 -24.02 -28.11
CA MET A 1 -3.75 -23.92 -28.00
C MET A 1 -4.05 -22.77 -27.08
N GLU A 2 -4.84 -21.81 -27.52
CA GLU A 2 -5.16 -20.62 -26.73
C GLU A 2 -6.13 -20.96 -25.58
N ILE A 3 -6.10 -20.18 -24.51
CA ILE A 3 -6.90 -20.45 -23.31
C ILE A 3 -8.39 -20.53 -23.58
N GLY A 4 -8.92 -19.72 -24.50
CA GLY A 4 -10.34 -19.72 -24.84
C GLY A 4 -10.82 -21.04 -25.42
N GLU A 5 -10.02 -21.68 -26.27
CA GLU A 5 -10.33 -23.01 -26.79
C GLU A 5 -10.35 -24.05 -25.69
N LYS A 6 -9.34 -24.02 -24.78
CA LYS A 6 -9.27 -24.93 -23.62
C LYS A 6 -10.46 -24.77 -22.68
N LEU A 7 -10.84 -23.51 -22.39
CA LEU A 7 -12.02 -23.21 -21.57
C LEU A 7 -13.30 -23.75 -22.19
N ARG A 8 -13.47 -23.55 -23.50
CA ARG A 8 -14.63 -24.05 -24.22
C ARG A 8 -14.69 -25.58 -24.22
N GLU A 9 -13.57 -26.25 -24.50
CA GLU A 9 -13.49 -27.72 -24.47
C GLU A 9 -13.79 -28.26 -23.05
N ALA A 10 -13.19 -27.66 -22.01
CA ALA A 10 -13.42 -28.05 -20.63
C ALA A 10 -14.89 -27.86 -20.23
N ARG A 11 -15.52 -26.75 -20.61
CA ARG A 11 -16.92 -26.50 -20.36
C ARG A 11 -17.82 -27.55 -21.07
N VAL A 12 -17.56 -27.82 -22.32
CA VAL A 12 -18.34 -28.82 -23.09
C VAL A 12 -18.16 -30.21 -22.50
N ALA A 13 -16.93 -30.58 -22.12
CA ALA A 13 -16.67 -31.85 -21.46
C ALA A 13 -17.38 -31.96 -20.08
N ALA A 14 -17.51 -30.86 -19.36
CA ALA A 14 -18.28 -30.79 -18.11
C ALA A 14 -19.80 -30.71 -18.32
N GLY A 15 -20.31 -30.74 -19.57
CA GLY A 15 -21.74 -30.68 -19.90
C GLY A 15 -22.41 -29.34 -19.52
N GLN A 16 -21.65 -28.27 -19.36
CA GLN A 16 -22.14 -26.97 -18.90
C GLN A 16 -22.48 -26.04 -20.07
N THR A 17 -23.52 -25.20 -19.90
CA THR A 17 -23.81 -24.09 -20.83
C THR A 17 -23.05 -22.84 -20.40
N GLN A 18 -22.75 -21.93 -21.35
CA GLN A 18 -22.12 -20.62 -21.03
C GLN A 18 -22.93 -19.83 -19.98
N GLU A 19 -24.25 -19.95 -20.03
CA GLU A 19 -25.17 -19.28 -19.11
C GLU A 19 -25.05 -19.82 -17.68
N LYS A 20 -25.00 -21.14 -17.55
CA LYS A 20 -24.85 -21.80 -16.23
C LYS A 20 -23.51 -21.52 -15.60
N VAL A 21 -22.44 -21.54 -16.38
CA VAL A 21 -21.09 -21.15 -15.92
C VAL A 21 -21.06 -19.70 -15.46
N ALA A 22 -21.61 -18.79 -16.26
CA ALA A 22 -21.68 -17.37 -15.95
C ALA A 22 -22.40 -17.11 -14.62
N GLU A 23 -23.54 -17.75 -14.40
CA GLU A 23 -24.29 -17.69 -13.15
C GLU A 23 -23.47 -18.21 -11.95
N THR A 24 -22.77 -19.34 -12.13
CA THR A 24 -22.02 -20.02 -11.06
C THR A 24 -20.83 -19.18 -10.60
N ILE A 25 -20.09 -18.54 -11.52
CA ILE A 25 -18.90 -17.75 -11.18
C ILE A 25 -19.18 -16.23 -11.03
N GLY A 26 -20.46 -15.81 -11.20
CA GLY A 26 -20.89 -14.43 -10.93
C GLY A 26 -20.50 -13.42 -12.02
N VAL A 27 -20.41 -13.84 -13.29
CA VAL A 27 -20.11 -12.97 -14.42
C VAL A 27 -21.24 -12.98 -15.46
N SER A 28 -21.17 -12.10 -16.47
CA SER A 28 -22.14 -12.14 -17.57
C SER A 28 -21.85 -13.28 -18.56
N ARG A 29 -22.89 -13.84 -19.20
CA ARG A 29 -22.73 -14.80 -20.31
C ARG A 29 -21.82 -14.26 -21.41
N GLN A 30 -21.91 -12.94 -21.68
CA GLN A 30 -21.06 -12.27 -22.68
C GLN A 30 -19.57 -12.34 -22.28
N THR A 31 -19.26 -12.25 -20.99
CA THR A 31 -17.89 -12.38 -20.47
C THR A 31 -17.34 -13.77 -20.76
N ILE A 32 -18.11 -14.83 -20.49
CA ILE A 32 -17.72 -16.21 -20.82
C ILE A 32 -17.48 -16.37 -22.31
N SER A 33 -18.41 -15.86 -23.14
CA SER A 33 -18.27 -15.90 -24.59
C SER A 33 -17.02 -15.16 -25.09
N ASN A 34 -16.68 -14.02 -24.50
CA ASN A 34 -15.46 -13.28 -24.84
C ASN A 34 -14.19 -14.07 -24.49
N TRP A 35 -14.15 -14.73 -23.34
CA TRP A 35 -13.03 -15.56 -22.93
C TRP A 35 -12.84 -16.77 -23.86
N GLU A 36 -13.93 -17.48 -24.18
CA GLU A 36 -13.88 -18.66 -25.07
C GLU A 36 -13.53 -18.32 -26.53
N ASN A 37 -13.72 -17.06 -26.94
CA ASN A 37 -13.36 -16.56 -28.25
C ASN A 37 -12.06 -15.73 -28.27
N ASN A 38 -11.27 -15.76 -27.20
CA ASN A 38 -10.01 -15.03 -27.02
C ASN A 38 -10.12 -13.52 -27.26
N ARG A 39 -11.29 -12.93 -27.00
CA ARG A 39 -11.53 -11.46 -27.09
C ARG A 39 -11.07 -10.73 -25.84
N SER A 40 -11.02 -11.43 -24.73
CA SER A 40 -10.48 -10.97 -23.45
C SER A 40 -9.97 -12.15 -22.63
N TYR A 41 -9.09 -11.90 -21.69
CA TYR A 41 -8.60 -12.91 -20.76
C TYR A 41 -9.40 -12.90 -19.45
N PRO A 42 -9.65 -14.05 -18.83
CA PRO A 42 -10.17 -14.12 -17.47
C PRO A 42 -9.09 -13.67 -16.47
N ASP A 43 -9.50 -13.12 -15.33
CA ASP A 43 -8.60 -12.89 -14.21
C ASP A 43 -8.24 -14.20 -13.48
N ILE A 44 -7.21 -14.15 -12.62
CA ILE A 44 -6.72 -15.36 -11.94
C ILE A 44 -7.78 -16.02 -11.06
N ILE A 45 -8.66 -15.24 -10.44
CA ILE A 45 -9.73 -15.76 -9.59
C ILE A 45 -10.78 -16.50 -10.44
N SER A 46 -11.13 -15.93 -11.59
CA SER A 46 -12.04 -16.56 -12.55
C SER A 46 -11.44 -17.85 -13.12
N VAL A 47 -10.14 -17.88 -13.46
CA VAL A 47 -9.46 -19.10 -13.94
C VAL A 47 -9.47 -20.18 -12.85
N LEU A 48 -9.23 -19.83 -11.60
CA LEU A 48 -9.27 -20.76 -10.47
C LEU A 48 -10.69 -21.36 -10.32
N SER A 49 -11.72 -20.50 -10.32
CA SER A 49 -13.12 -20.93 -10.22
C SER A 49 -13.55 -21.82 -11.38
N LEU A 50 -13.08 -21.52 -12.60
CA LEU A 50 -13.33 -22.34 -13.79
C LEU A 50 -12.61 -23.70 -13.72
N SER A 51 -11.37 -23.71 -13.22
CA SER A 51 -10.61 -24.95 -12.97
C SER A 51 -11.35 -25.87 -12.01
N ASP A 52 -11.86 -25.34 -10.90
CA ASP A 52 -12.64 -26.08 -9.92
C ASP A 52 -13.97 -26.56 -10.50
N LEU A 53 -14.70 -25.69 -11.25
CA LEU A 53 -16.00 -26.00 -11.82
C LEU A 53 -15.93 -27.08 -12.92
N TYR A 54 -14.87 -27.06 -13.73
CA TYR A 54 -14.68 -28.02 -14.82
C TYR A 54 -13.89 -29.26 -14.39
N HIS A 55 -13.38 -29.30 -13.15
CA HIS A 55 -12.52 -30.36 -12.62
C HIS A 55 -11.26 -30.61 -13.47
N VAL A 56 -10.68 -29.53 -14.00
CA VAL A 56 -9.43 -29.54 -14.75
C VAL A 56 -8.33 -28.83 -13.98
N SER A 57 -7.08 -29.27 -14.12
CA SER A 57 -5.98 -28.61 -13.44
C SER A 57 -5.69 -27.23 -14.03
N LEU A 58 -5.27 -26.29 -13.18
CA LEU A 58 -4.78 -24.96 -13.63
C LEU A 58 -3.63 -25.09 -14.63
N ASP A 59 -2.75 -26.07 -14.43
CA ASP A 59 -1.64 -26.34 -15.32
C ASP A 59 -2.13 -26.68 -16.73
N MET A 60 -3.21 -27.44 -16.86
CA MET A 60 -3.83 -27.78 -18.15
C MET A 60 -4.42 -26.54 -18.85
N LEU A 61 -5.03 -25.64 -18.10
CA LEU A 61 -5.59 -24.40 -18.66
C LEU A 61 -4.50 -23.40 -19.06
N LEU A 62 -3.49 -23.20 -18.23
CA LEU A 62 -2.48 -22.13 -18.38
C LEU A 62 -1.26 -22.55 -19.18
N LYS A 63 -0.91 -23.84 -19.21
CA LYS A 63 0.28 -24.33 -19.88
C LYS A 63 0.22 -24.06 -21.39
N GLU A 64 1.30 -23.52 -21.94
CA GLU A 64 1.48 -23.18 -23.35
C GLU A 64 0.76 -21.91 -23.85
N ASP A 65 -0.04 -21.24 -23.03
CA ASP A 65 -0.64 -19.96 -23.43
C ASP A 65 0.23 -18.79 -22.93
N GLN A 66 1.19 -18.38 -23.72
CA GLN A 66 2.07 -17.26 -23.40
C GLN A 66 1.29 -15.93 -23.30
N GLY A 67 0.19 -15.77 -24.04
CA GLY A 67 -0.64 -14.56 -24.00
C GLY A 67 -1.35 -14.41 -22.64
N MET A 68 -1.89 -15.49 -22.10
CA MET A 68 -2.50 -15.50 -20.78
C MET A 68 -1.47 -15.25 -19.67
N ILE A 69 -0.31 -15.88 -19.76
CA ILE A 69 0.77 -15.67 -18.76
C ILE A 69 1.21 -14.21 -18.79
N ALA A 70 1.47 -13.64 -19.98
CA ALA A 70 1.85 -12.23 -20.12
C ALA A 70 0.77 -11.28 -19.56
N HIS A 71 -0.52 -11.56 -19.78
CA HIS A 71 -1.62 -10.78 -19.23
C HIS A 71 -1.68 -10.83 -17.71
N LEU A 72 -1.46 -12.00 -17.11
CA LEU A 72 -1.38 -12.16 -15.65
C LEU A 72 -0.16 -11.42 -15.07
N GLU A 73 0.98 -11.49 -15.73
CA GLU A 73 2.17 -10.75 -15.34
C GLU A 73 1.96 -9.23 -15.43
N GLU A 74 1.35 -8.75 -16.51
CA GLU A 74 1.03 -7.32 -16.68
C GLU A 74 0.07 -6.84 -15.59
N SER A 75 -1.00 -7.57 -15.32
CA SER A 75 -1.95 -7.24 -14.24
C SER A 75 -1.28 -7.19 -12.88
N THR A 76 -0.38 -8.13 -12.60
CA THR A 76 0.42 -8.16 -11.36
C THR A 76 1.40 -6.98 -11.28
N ASN A 77 2.05 -6.63 -12.39
CA ASN A 77 2.96 -5.49 -12.47
C ASN A 77 2.25 -4.15 -12.28
N VAL A 78 1.05 -3.99 -12.79
CA VAL A 78 0.22 -2.77 -12.57
C VAL A 78 -0.10 -2.62 -11.07
N VAL A 79 -0.48 -3.70 -10.39
CA VAL A 79 -0.76 -3.67 -8.94
C VAL A 79 0.50 -3.33 -8.15
N LYS A 80 1.64 -3.94 -8.50
CA LYS A 80 2.94 -3.66 -7.87
C LYS A 80 3.36 -2.21 -8.09
N SER A 81 3.25 -1.70 -9.31
CA SER A 81 3.59 -0.32 -9.67
C SER A 81 2.74 0.70 -8.88
N ARG A 82 1.44 0.47 -8.72
CA ARG A 82 0.57 1.32 -7.90
C ARG A 82 1.00 1.34 -6.43
N ARG A 83 1.39 0.19 -5.87
CA ARG A 83 1.91 0.11 -4.49
C ARG A 83 3.21 0.89 -4.32
N ASP A 84 4.13 0.74 -5.24
CA ASP A 84 5.43 1.44 -5.20
C ASP A 84 5.23 2.95 -5.39
N MET A 85 4.31 3.38 -6.24
CA MET A 85 3.93 4.78 -6.40
C MET A 85 3.34 5.37 -5.10
N SER A 86 2.46 4.65 -4.41
CA SER A 86 1.90 5.09 -3.13
C SER A 86 2.98 5.27 -2.06
N ARG A 87 3.97 4.37 -2.00
CA ARG A 87 5.14 4.50 -1.11
C ARG A 87 5.92 5.78 -1.40
N LEU A 88 6.20 6.00 -2.67
CA LEU A 88 6.97 7.16 -3.12
C LEU A 88 6.24 8.46 -2.80
N ILE A 89 4.93 8.53 -3.03
CA ILE A 89 4.11 9.71 -2.71
C ILE A 89 4.16 10.01 -1.21
N LEU A 90 3.99 9.01 -0.35
CA LEU A 90 4.03 9.21 1.11
C LEU A 90 5.38 9.76 1.58
N LEU A 91 6.49 9.18 1.10
CA LEU A 91 7.83 9.66 1.45
C LEU A 91 8.11 11.05 0.87
N ALA A 92 7.72 11.30 -0.39
CA ALA A 92 7.89 12.60 -1.02
C ALA A 92 7.10 13.70 -0.28
N THR A 93 5.87 13.42 0.13
CA THR A 93 5.06 14.36 0.92
C THR A 93 5.74 14.73 2.22
N TYR A 94 6.29 13.74 2.94
CA TYR A 94 7.05 14.01 4.15
C TYR A 94 8.28 14.88 3.90
N LEU A 95 9.07 14.54 2.88
CA LEU A 95 10.28 15.28 2.53
C LEU A 95 9.98 16.74 2.12
N VAL A 96 8.88 16.97 1.41
CA VAL A 96 8.44 18.33 1.03
C VAL A 96 8.09 19.14 2.29
N ILE A 97 7.29 18.60 3.20
CA ILE A 97 6.92 19.29 4.45
C ILE A 97 8.16 19.56 5.30
N TRP A 98 9.05 18.56 5.41
CA TRP A 98 10.30 18.66 6.14
C TRP A 98 11.23 19.76 5.57
N ALA A 99 11.44 19.76 4.24
CA ALA A 99 12.26 20.76 3.57
C ALA A 99 11.65 22.16 3.70
N PHE A 100 10.33 22.28 3.54
CA PHE A 100 9.63 23.56 3.72
C PHE A 100 9.76 24.09 5.15
N SER A 101 9.71 23.21 6.14
CA SER A 101 9.91 23.59 7.54
C SER A 101 11.30 24.18 7.78
N ILE A 102 12.36 23.56 7.24
CA ILE A 102 13.72 24.10 7.34
C ILE A 102 13.83 25.44 6.59
N LEU A 103 13.31 25.51 5.37
CA LEU A 103 13.35 26.72 4.56
C LEU A 103 12.66 27.89 5.27
N SER A 104 11.51 27.68 5.89
CA SER A 104 10.77 28.70 6.63
C SER A 104 11.58 29.29 7.79
N PHE A 105 12.39 28.47 8.47
CA PHE A 105 13.30 28.95 9.51
C PHE A 105 14.31 29.94 8.96
N TRP A 106 14.95 29.63 7.84
CA TRP A 106 15.97 30.48 7.25
C TRP A 106 15.42 31.73 6.57
N LEU A 107 14.16 31.69 6.08
CA LEU A 107 13.53 32.86 5.41
C LEU A 107 12.98 33.90 6.39
N GLY A 108 12.69 33.56 7.63
CA GLY A 108 12.16 34.58 8.54
C GLY A 108 11.92 34.13 9.97
N ALA A 109 11.64 32.84 10.20
CA ALA A 109 11.30 32.34 11.53
C ALA A 109 12.50 32.32 12.50
N ARG A 110 13.72 32.59 12.03
CA ARG A 110 14.94 32.71 12.86
C ARG A 110 14.83 33.82 13.92
N GLN A 111 14.05 34.87 13.65
CA GLN A 111 13.85 35.98 14.59
C GLN A 111 12.95 35.58 15.76
N ASP A 112 12.00 34.65 15.55
CA ASP A 112 11.18 34.05 16.60
C ASP A 112 11.48 32.53 16.68
N ALA A 113 12.68 32.21 17.14
CA ALA A 113 13.12 30.83 17.27
C ALA A 113 12.26 30.01 18.25
N MET A 114 11.65 30.64 19.26
CA MET A 114 10.80 29.98 20.24
C MET A 114 9.46 29.60 19.64
N GLY A 115 8.77 30.53 18.98
CA GLY A 115 7.50 30.28 18.28
C GLY A 115 7.67 29.24 17.18
N TYR A 116 8.74 29.33 16.40
CA TYR A 116 9.08 28.34 15.39
C TYR A 116 9.27 26.95 16.01
N SER A 117 10.03 26.85 17.10
CA SER A 117 10.28 25.58 17.79
C SER A 117 8.99 24.91 18.22
N ILE A 118 8.10 25.66 18.87
CA ILE A 118 6.80 25.12 19.31
C ILE A 118 5.97 24.66 18.11
N LEU A 119 5.86 25.49 17.09
CA LEU A 119 5.03 25.16 15.93
C LEU A 119 5.58 23.98 15.11
N VAL A 120 6.87 23.98 14.81
CA VAL A 120 7.45 22.98 13.89
C VAL A 120 7.78 21.69 14.60
N PHE A 121 8.50 21.74 15.73
CA PHE A 121 8.97 20.52 16.40
C PHE A 121 7.93 19.85 17.31
N TYR A 122 6.97 20.60 17.83
CA TYR A 122 5.94 20.02 18.70
C TYR A 122 4.58 19.85 18.03
N VAL A 123 4.34 20.49 16.87
CA VAL A 123 3.06 20.37 16.15
C VAL A 123 3.24 19.78 14.75
N ILE A 124 3.92 20.48 13.85
CA ILE A 124 3.95 20.10 12.42
C ILE A 124 4.67 18.75 12.20
N LEU A 125 5.91 18.62 12.65
CA LEU A 125 6.69 17.39 12.44
C LEU A 125 6.10 16.16 13.16
N PRO A 126 5.68 16.23 14.45
CA PRO A 126 5.01 15.10 15.08
C PRO A 126 3.71 14.72 14.40
N MET A 127 2.83 15.69 14.08
CA MET A 127 1.56 15.41 13.43
C MET A 127 1.73 14.76 12.06
N THR A 128 2.61 15.29 11.22
CA THR A 128 2.91 14.70 9.90
C THR A 128 3.50 13.30 10.03
N THR A 129 4.43 13.10 10.96
CA THR A 129 5.02 11.78 11.23
C THR A 129 3.97 10.77 11.69
N ILE A 130 3.08 11.15 12.62
CA ILE A 130 2.00 10.28 13.10
C ILE A 130 1.04 9.93 11.97
N ILE A 131 0.55 10.91 11.22
CA ILE A 131 -0.40 10.68 10.12
C ILE A 131 0.18 9.73 9.08
N LEU A 132 1.41 9.98 8.62
CA LEU A 132 2.07 9.12 7.64
C LEU A 132 2.35 7.73 8.21
N SER A 133 2.76 7.62 9.47
CA SER A 133 2.98 6.34 10.13
C SER A 133 1.70 5.53 10.33
N VAL A 134 0.55 6.19 10.55
CA VAL A 134 -0.77 5.53 10.56
C VAL A 134 -1.09 4.94 9.17
N CYS A 135 -0.87 5.70 8.10
CA CYS A 135 -1.05 5.20 6.73
C CYS A 135 -0.15 3.98 6.45
N ILE A 136 1.13 4.08 6.82
CA ILE A 136 2.11 2.99 6.66
C ILE A 136 1.71 1.76 7.50
N GLY A 137 1.23 1.97 8.74
CA GLY A 137 0.80 0.89 9.63
C GLY A 137 -0.48 0.19 9.19
N LYS A 138 -1.39 0.92 8.53
CA LYS A 138 -2.64 0.38 7.98
C LYS A 138 -2.38 -0.51 6.76
N ASP A 139 -1.43 -0.14 5.90
CA ASP A 139 -1.15 -0.83 4.66
C ASP A 139 -0.11 -1.94 4.86
N ASP A 140 -0.38 -3.14 4.32
CA ASP A 140 0.56 -4.28 4.34
C ASP A 140 1.70 -4.13 3.31
N VAL A 141 1.69 -3.01 2.61
CA VAL A 141 2.63 -2.70 1.53
C VAL A 141 4.09 -2.71 2.00
N TRP A 142 4.33 -2.34 3.28
CA TRP A 142 5.67 -2.20 3.84
C TRP A 142 6.19 -3.47 4.55
N ALA A 143 5.34 -4.47 4.79
CA ALA A 143 5.69 -5.73 5.43
C ALA A 143 6.74 -5.59 6.57
N SER A 144 7.90 -6.24 6.45
CA SER A 144 9.00 -6.15 7.42
C SER A 144 9.79 -4.83 7.36
N SER A 145 9.73 -4.09 6.24
CA SER A 145 10.51 -2.84 6.06
C SER A 145 9.98 -1.65 6.87
N LYS A 146 8.78 -1.74 7.45
CA LYS A 146 8.19 -0.68 8.29
C LYS A 146 9.07 -0.29 9.49
N TRP A 147 9.85 -1.21 10.04
CA TRP A 147 10.73 -0.93 11.17
C TRP A 147 11.90 -0.02 10.81
N ILE A 148 12.37 -0.06 9.55
CA ILE A 148 13.43 0.82 9.04
C ILE A 148 12.91 2.27 9.00
N LEU A 149 11.61 2.46 8.76
CA LEU A 149 11.00 3.79 8.71
C LEU A 149 10.96 4.48 10.08
N LEU A 150 10.92 3.72 11.18
CA LEU A 150 11.08 4.29 12.53
C LEU A 150 12.42 5.05 12.64
N LEU A 151 13.50 4.41 12.22
CA LEU A 151 14.83 5.01 12.24
C LEU A 151 14.92 6.18 11.25
N PHE A 152 14.30 6.05 10.09
CA PHE A 152 14.25 7.12 9.09
C PHE A 152 13.57 8.38 9.65
N PHE A 153 12.40 8.29 10.26
CA PHE A 153 11.70 9.44 10.85
C PHE A 153 12.48 10.04 12.02
N GLY A 154 13.09 9.20 12.86
CA GLY A 154 13.96 9.67 13.93
C GLY A 154 15.17 10.45 13.40
N PHE A 155 15.84 9.91 12.39
CA PHE A 155 16.97 10.56 11.74
C PHE A 155 16.58 11.90 11.09
N MET A 156 15.46 11.96 10.40
CA MET A 156 14.96 13.20 9.80
C MET A 156 14.61 14.26 10.83
N TYR A 157 14.09 13.84 12.00
CA TYR A 157 13.82 14.76 13.10
C TYR A 157 15.11 15.35 13.69
N MET A 158 16.15 14.53 13.89
CA MET A 158 17.47 14.96 14.28
C MET A 158 18.09 15.93 13.27
N LEU A 159 18.00 15.62 11.96
CA LEU A 159 18.49 16.48 10.89
C LEU A 159 17.79 17.84 10.85
N ALA A 160 16.48 17.88 11.10
CA ALA A 160 15.73 19.13 11.15
C ALA A 160 16.25 20.03 12.27
N SER A 161 16.44 19.50 13.47
CA SER A 161 17.01 20.22 14.61
C SER A 161 18.44 20.71 14.32
N TYR A 162 19.25 19.86 13.72
CA TYR A 162 20.63 20.23 13.36
C TYR A 162 20.67 21.32 12.28
N ALA A 163 19.88 21.19 11.20
CA ALA A 163 19.87 22.12 10.09
C ALA A 163 19.28 23.49 10.46
N THR A 164 18.55 23.61 11.54
CA THR A 164 17.99 24.88 12.04
C THR A 164 18.81 25.44 13.18
N PHE A 165 18.61 24.96 14.41
CA PHE A 165 19.19 25.56 15.61
C PHE A 165 20.69 25.37 15.73
N SER A 166 21.22 24.17 15.46
CA SER A 166 22.65 23.91 15.61
C SER A 166 23.45 24.68 14.56
N LEU A 167 23.01 24.66 13.31
CA LEU A 167 23.67 25.37 12.22
C LEU A 167 23.57 26.89 12.39
N ALA A 168 22.41 27.42 12.79
CA ALA A 168 22.23 28.84 13.06
C ALA A 168 23.14 29.32 14.19
N ASN A 169 23.31 28.51 15.25
CA ASN A 169 24.19 28.83 16.35
C ASN A 169 25.68 28.79 15.92
N MET A 170 26.09 27.78 15.13
CA MET A 170 27.45 27.74 14.60
C MET A 170 27.78 28.93 13.71
N ILE A 171 26.84 29.36 12.86
CA ILE A 171 27.02 30.54 12.00
C ILE A 171 27.16 31.80 12.87
N SER A 172 26.35 31.97 13.91
CA SER A 172 26.41 33.12 14.81
C SER A 172 27.72 33.23 15.57
N LEU A 173 28.36 32.09 15.84
CA LEU A 173 29.66 31.97 16.52
C LEU A 173 30.84 31.86 15.53
N SER A 174 30.63 32.18 14.25
CA SER A 174 31.69 32.10 13.22
C SER A 174 32.39 30.74 13.17
N PHE A 175 31.66 29.67 13.44
CA PHE A 175 32.17 28.30 13.50
C PHE A 175 33.29 28.05 14.54
N GLU A 176 33.44 28.89 15.54
CA GLU A 176 34.40 28.64 16.65
C GLU A 176 34.01 27.42 17.47
N GLN A 177 32.73 27.10 17.56
CA GLN A 177 32.21 25.92 18.26
C GLN A 177 31.45 25.02 17.29
N ILE A 178 32.08 23.94 16.85
CA ILE A 178 31.45 22.90 16.03
C ILE A 178 30.54 22.04 16.93
N ARG A 179 29.25 21.99 16.57
CA ARG A 179 28.26 21.12 17.25
C ARG A 179 27.91 19.93 16.36
N TRP A 180 27.98 18.74 16.94
CA TRP A 180 27.56 17.51 16.28
C TRP A 180 26.04 17.31 16.43
N PRO A 181 25.40 16.57 15.50
CA PRO A 181 23.99 16.20 15.62
C PRO A 181 23.74 15.44 16.95
N GLN A 182 22.73 15.90 17.69
CA GLN A 182 22.36 15.28 18.97
C GLN A 182 21.43 14.10 18.73
N LEU A 183 21.90 12.88 19.00
CA LEU A 183 21.14 11.64 18.83
C LEU A 183 19.87 11.60 19.68
N GLU A 184 19.82 12.33 20.78
CA GLU A 184 18.63 12.46 21.65
C GLU A 184 17.41 12.98 20.87
N ASN A 185 17.62 13.84 19.89
CA ASN A 185 16.55 14.39 19.05
C ASN A 185 15.90 13.34 18.13
N MET A 186 16.51 12.16 17.92
CA MET A 186 15.91 11.04 17.21
C MET A 186 14.74 10.42 17.98
N ILE A 187 14.79 10.45 19.30
CA ILE A 187 13.83 9.75 20.17
C ILE A 187 12.40 10.23 19.89
N GLY A 188 12.22 11.54 19.78
CA GLY A 188 10.90 12.14 19.49
C GLY A 188 10.28 11.62 18.18
N GLY A 189 11.06 11.60 17.09
CA GLY A 189 10.61 11.09 15.78
C GLY A 189 10.31 9.59 15.82
N ILE A 190 11.14 8.79 16.52
CA ILE A 190 10.92 7.35 16.68
C ILE A 190 9.63 7.08 17.45
N LEU A 191 9.40 7.77 18.57
CA LEU A 191 8.19 7.59 19.38
C LEU A 191 6.93 7.97 18.63
N CYS A 192 6.93 9.11 17.94
CA CYS A 192 5.80 9.54 17.10
C CYS A 192 5.49 8.53 16.00
N SER A 193 6.54 8.04 15.32
CA SER A 193 6.38 7.03 14.26
C SER A 193 5.89 5.69 14.80
N ALA A 194 6.43 5.20 15.92
CA ALA A 194 6.00 3.96 16.56
C ALA A 194 4.52 4.04 16.98
N PHE A 195 4.12 5.15 17.59
CA PHE A 195 2.74 5.40 17.99
C PHE A 195 1.78 5.41 16.79
N GLY A 196 2.15 6.12 15.71
CA GLY A 196 1.37 6.14 14.48
C GLY A 196 1.23 4.75 13.85
N MET A 197 2.31 3.99 13.75
CA MET A 197 2.27 2.62 13.20
C MET A 197 1.43 1.67 14.06
N MET A 198 1.45 1.82 15.38
CA MET A 198 0.61 1.04 16.28
C MET A 198 -0.87 1.32 16.00
N ILE A 199 -1.27 2.59 15.92
CA ILE A 199 -2.64 2.97 15.58
C ILE A 199 -3.02 2.41 14.20
N GLY A 200 -2.18 2.57 13.18
CA GLY A 200 -2.43 2.05 11.83
C GLY A 200 -2.65 0.55 11.81
N SER A 201 -1.84 -0.21 12.54
CA SER A 201 -1.98 -1.67 12.67
C SER A 201 -3.26 -2.09 13.39
N LEU A 202 -3.70 -1.32 14.40
CA LEU A 202 -4.98 -1.55 15.08
C LEU A 202 -6.16 -1.30 14.15
N VAL A 203 -6.13 -0.19 13.41
CA VAL A 203 -7.16 0.14 12.41
C VAL A 203 -7.29 -0.99 11.38
N ARG A 204 -6.15 -1.49 10.89
CA ARG A 204 -6.14 -2.63 9.95
C ARG A 204 -6.83 -3.86 10.55
N ARG A 205 -6.46 -4.28 11.77
CA ARG A 205 -7.06 -5.44 12.43
C ARG A 205 -8.57 -5.29 12.61
N VAL A 206 -9.04 -4.10 12.97
CA VAL A 206 -10.48 -3.82 13.10
C VAL A 206 -11.19 -3.91 11.74
N CYS A 207 -10.58 -3.40 10.68
CA CYS A 207 -11.15 -3.50 9.33
C CYS A 207 -11.22 -4.95 8.85
N GLU A 208 -10.16 -5.74 9.05
CA GLU A 208 -10.11 -7.16 8.69
C GLU A 208 -11.16 -7.97 9.48
N TRP A 209 -11.32 -7.69 10.77
CA TRP A 209 -12.32 -8.34 11.60
C TRP A 209 -13.76 -8.02 11.15
N LYS A 210 -14.06 -6.76 10.80
CA LYS A 210 -15.37 -6.38 10.24
C LYS A 210 -15.66 -7.11 8.94
N LYS A 211 -14.71 -7.13 8.01
CA LYS A 211 -14.84 -7.82 6.73
C LYS A 211 -15.07 -9.33 6.90
N GLY A 212 -14.37 -9.95 7.86
CA GLY A 212 -14.58 -11.36 8.19
C GLY A 212 -15.99 -11.64 8.71
N ARG A 213 -16.55 -10.76 9.53
CA ARG A 213 -17.93 -10.88 10.02
C ARG A 213 -18.98 -10.70 8.93
N GLU A 214 -18.77 -9.77 8.01
CA GLU A 214 -19.67 -9.54 6.86
C GLU A 214 -19.70 -10.78 5.95
N ASN A 215 -18.54 -11.35 5.63
CA ASN A 215 -18.45 -12.57 4.84
C ASN A 215 -19.13 -13.77 5.51
N LEU A 216 -19.01 -13.91 6.84
CA LEU A 216 -19.70 -14.98 7.59
C LEU A 216 -21.23 -14.76 7.61
N ALA A 217 -21.69 -13.52 7.71
CA ALA A 217 -23.11 -13.19 7.68
C ALA A 217 -23.74 -13.43 6.30
N GLU A 218 -22.98 -13.17 5.22
CA GLU A 218 -23.39 -13.49 3.86
C GLU A 218 -23.45 -15.01 3.62
N ALA A 219 -22.47 -15.77 4.11
CA ALA A 219 -22.44 -17.22 3.99
C ALA A 219 -23.57 -17.93 4.78
N GLN A 220 -24.11 -17.28 5.82
CA GLN A 220 -25.22 -17.80 6.63
C GLN A 220 -26.61 -17.36 6.13
N LYS A 221 -26.70 -16.52 5.10
CA LYS A 221 -27.99 -16.22 4.48
C LYS A 221 -28.52 -17.50 3.83
N PRO A 222 -29.70 -18.01 4.26
CA PRO A 222 -30.29 -19.17 3.62
C PRO A 222 -30.54 -18.79 2.16
N SER A 223 -30.07 -19.66 1.24
CA SER A 223 -30.44 -19.58 -0.17
C SER A 223 -31.97 -19.60 -0.21
N GLY A 224 -32.57 -18.42 -0.31
CA GLY A 224 -34.02 -18.22 -0.30
C GLY A 224 -34.61 -19.08 -1.40
N GLY A 225 -35.41 -20.03 -0.98
CA GLY A 225 -36.15 -20.90 -1.85
C GLY A 225 -37.17 -20.11 -2.67
N ALA A 226 -37.29 -20.50 -3.87
CA ALA A 226 -38.50 -20.49 -4.67
C ALA A 226 -38.51 -21.72 -5.54
#